data_f2a94898ad903b86e553d32fc8b50905
#
_entry.id   f2a94898ad903b86e553d32fc8b50905
#
_cell.length_a   1.000
_cell.length_b   1.000
_cell.length_c   1.000
_cell.angle_alpha   90.00
_cell.angle_beta   90.00
_cell.angle_gamma   90.00
#
_symmetry.space_group_name_H-M   'P 1'
#
loop_
_entity.id
_entity.type
_entity.pdbx_description
1 polymer ?
#
loop_
_entity_poly.entity_id
_entity_poly.type
_entity_poly.pdbx_seq_one_letter_code
_entity_poly.pdbx_strand_id
1 'polypeptide(L)'
;METVSVVLADWQVLFREGIHFTLAGEENIEVIGEVTDGEEALNFIEANPPRVAILNADRGVLSGIEVTSRIKQNLPSVSVILIMDSDNEERLFSAMRCGASACLTKEIDPSDLVSTVRKVAQGAYPISEALLRPGIASRVVDEFETSSLISKEVNNLLACLSPRESGILRYIADGSSIESVSQALDINEETIRHHLDLILTKLVANDHSREVIEAAQKGLSSIVSRARVAGKPEAAYITKDEFTEFKESLMERFKSLSGELG
;
A
#
# COMPACT_ATOMS: atom_id res chain seq x y z
N MET A 1 5.02 -23.54 17.03
CA MET A 1 4.65 -22.25 16.36
C MET A 1 5.14 -22.34 14.93
N GLU A 2 4.39 -21.79 13.99
CA GLU A 2 4.82 -21.75 12.59
C GLU A 2 6.00 -20.79 12.44
N THR A 3 7.05 -21.19 11.71
CA THR A 3 8.25 -20.36 11.50
C THR A 3 7.91 -19.23 10.54
N VAL A 4 8.26 -18.00 10.90
CA VAL A 4 8.07 -16.81 10.08
C VAL A 4 9.24 -16.68 9.12
N SER A 5 9.01 -16.92 7.82
CA SER A 5 10.01 -16.70 6.78
C SER A 5 10.15 -15.21 6.46
N VAL A 6 11.39 -14.73 6.42
CA VAL A 6 11.71 -13.31 6.19
C VAL A 6 12.68 -13.16 5.02
N VAL A 7 12.44 -12.17 4.16
CA VAL A 7 13.39 -11.70 3.14
C VAL A 7 13.86 -10.30 3.50
N LEU A 8 15.16 -10.05 3.39
CA LEU A 8 15.80 -8.76 3.66
C LEU A 8 16.31 -8.13 2.37
N ALA A 9 15.95 -6.86 2.13
CA ALA A 9 16.49 -6.10 1.00
C ALA A 9 16.96 -4.71 1.48
N ASP A 10 18.25 -4.55 1.61
CA ASP A 10 18.89 -3.27 1.91
C ASP A 10 20.30 -3.22 1.27
N TRP A 11 20.62 -2.08 0.65
CA TRP A 11 21.92 -1.85 0.02
C TRP A 11 23.05 -1.68 1.05
N GLN A 12 22.71 -1.30 2.30
CA GLN A 12 23.66 -1.11 3.39
C GLN A 12 24.00 -2.43 4.05
N VAL A 13 25.14 -2.98 3.71
CA VAL A 13 25.61 -4.30 4.19
C VAL A 13 25.55 -4.42 5.71
N LEU A 14 26.15 -3.48 6.43
CA LEU A 14 26.21 -3.56 7.90
C LEU A 14 24.83 -3.47 8.56
N PHE A 15 23.92 -2.69 8.00
CA PHE A 15 22.55 -2.60 8.50
C PHE A 15 21.79 -3.90 8.25
N ARG A 16 21.88 -4.45 7.03
CA ARG A 16 21.28 -5.72 6.66
C ARG A 16 21.79 -6.87 7.53
N GLU A 17 23.12 -6.97 7.73
CA GLU A 17 23.75 -7.95 8.63
C GLU A 17 23.26 -7.79 10.07
N GLY A 18 23.09 -6.55 10.55
CA GLY A 18 22.54 -6.25 11.88
C GLY A 18 21.10 -6.77 12.04
N ILE A 19 20.24 -6.55 11.03
CA ILE A 19 18.89 -7.11 11.01
C ILE A 19 18.93 -8.64 10.97
N HIS A 20 19.76 -9.22 10.10
CA HIS A 20 19.92 -10.67 10.02
C HIS A 20 20.29 -11.26 11.37
N PHE A 21 21.36 -10.74 12.01
CA PHE A 21 21.81 -11.23 13.31
C PHE A 21 20.72 -11.12 14.39
N THR A 22 19.97 -10.02 14.38
CA THR A 22 18.84 -9.81 15.30
C THR A 22 17.76 -10.86 15.13
N LEU A 23 17.37 -11.13 13.88
CA LEU A 23 16.30 -12.09 13.58
C LEU A 23 16.74 -13.56 13.73
N ALA A 24 18.00 -13.87 13.38
CA ALA A 24 18.56 -15.22 13.55
C ALA A 24 18.69 -15.65 15.02
N GLY A 25 18.67 -14.70 15.96
CA GLY A 25 18.61 -14.98 17.40
C GLY A 25 17.24 -15.50 17.88
N GLU A 26 16.20 -15.44 17.04
CA GLU A 26 14.81 -15.77 17.40
C GLU A 26 14.42 -17.15 16.88
N GLU A 27 13.99 -18.06 17.77
CA GLU A 27 13.70 -19.47 17.43
C GLU A 27 12.63 -19.67 16.34
N ASN A 28 11.74 -18.70 16.15
CA ASN A 28 10.58 -18.81 15.23
C ASN A 28 10.67 -17.87 14.03
N ILE A 29 11.84 -17.32 13.72
CA ILE A 29 12.05 -16.44 12.57
C ILE A 29 13.22 -17.01 11.75
N GLU A 30 13.02 -17.12 10.44
CA GLU A 30 14.02 -17.61 9.50
C GLU A 30 14.23 -16.61 8.36
N VAL A 31 15.45 -16.13 8.19
CA VAL A 31 15.82 -15.30 7.04
C VAL A 31 16.11 -16.23 5.86
N ILE A 32 15.21 -16.28 4.90
CA ILE A 32 15.28 -17.19 3.73
C ILE A 32 16.00 -16.55 2.52
N GLY A 33 16.25 -15.25 2.56
CA GLY A 33 16.94 -14.54 1.48
C GLY A 33 17.39 -13.15 1.88
N GLU A 34 18.53 -12.76 1.32
CA GLU A 34 19.10 -11.43 1.45
C GLU A 34 19.52 -10.92 0.09
N VAL A 35 19.12 -9.70 -0.24
CA VAL A 35 19.42 -9.03 -1.51
C VAL A 35 19.78 -7.57 -1.28
N THR A 36 20.39 -6.95 -2.29
CA THR A 36 20.95 -5.60 -2.15
C THR A 36 20.10 -4.52 -2.78
N ASP A 37 19.23 -4.87 -3.72
CA ASP A 37 18.39 -3.91 -4.44
C ASP A 37 16.95 -4.39 -4.63
N GLY A 38 16.08 -3.46 -5.07
CA GLY A 38 14.65 -3.70 -5.20
C GLY A 38 14.27 -4.64 -6.33
N GLU A 39 15.03 -4.71 -7.43
CA GLU A 39 14.75 -5.60 -8.55
C GLU A 39 15.09 -7.05 -8.19
N GLU A 40 16.23 -7.27 -7.53
CA GLU A 40 16.58 -8.57 -6.96
C GLU A 40 15.55 -9.00 -5.92
N ALA A 41 15.10 -8.07 -5.07
CA ALA A 41 14.10 -8.34 -4.05
C ALA A 41 12.77 -8.82 -4.66
N LEU A 42 12.27 -8.12 -5.67
CA LEU A 42 11.04 -8.51 -6.34
C LEU A 42 11.14 -9.90 -6.96
N ASN A 43 12.20 -10.14 -7.73
CA ASN A 43 12.44 -11.45 -8.38
C ASN A 43 12.56 -12.58 -7.36
N PHE A 44 13.27 -12.36 -6.26
CA PHE A 44 13.43 -13.36 -5.20
C PHE A 44 12.10 -13.66 -4.49
N ILE A 45 11.33 -12.61 -4.14
CA ILE A 45 10.05 -12.74 -3.45
C ILE A 45 8.99 -13.40 -4.33
N GLU A 46 8.96 -13.11 -5.64
CA GLU A 46 8.05 -13.79 -6.58
C GLU A 46 8.37 -15.28 -6.73
N ALA A 47 9.65 -15.65 -6.70
CA ALA A 47 10.08 -17.04 -6.78
C ALA A 47 9.92 -17.79 -5.44
N ASN A 48 10.09 -17.12 -4.31
CA ASN A 48 10.06 -17.68 -2.96
C ASN A 48 9.28 -16.77 -2.01
N PRO A 49 7.94 -16.76 -2.06
CA PRO A 49 7.13 -15.85 -1.27
C PRO A 49 7.36 -16.01 0.24
N PRO A 50 7.92 -15.00 0.95
CA PRO A 50 8.09 -15.04 2.39
C PRO A 50 6.79 -14.70 3.12
N ARG A 51 6.75 -14.94 4.43
CA ARG A 51 5.70 -14.40 5.28
C ARG A 51 5.86 -12.88 5.47
N VAL A 52 7.11 -12.41 5.60
CA VAL A 52 7.43 -10.99 5.80
C VAL A 52 8.59 -10.58 4.87
N ALA A 53 8.46 -9.46 4.18
CA ALA A 53 9.55 -8.83 3.45
C ALA A 53 9.95 -7.54 4.19
N ILE A 54 11.24 -7.36 4.46
CA ILE A 54 11.81 -6.12 5.03
C ILE A 54 12.61 -5.44 3.93
N LEU A 55 12.17 -4.27 3.50
CA LEU A 55 12.71 -3.58 2.34
C LEU A 55 13.16 -2.16 2.71
N ASN A 56 14.30 -1.74 2.19
CA ASN A 56 14.70 -0.33 2.25
C ASN A 56 13.75 0.50 1.36
N ALA A 57 13.14 1.54 1.94
CA ALA A 57 12.14 2.36 1.24
C ALA A 57 12.74 3.27 0.16
N ASP A 58 14.00 3.69 0.34
CA ASP A 58 14.49 4.97 -0.19
C ASP A 58 15.40 4.86 -1.42
N ARG A 59 16.02 3.72 -1.69
CA ARG A 59 17.08 3.62 -2.70
C ARG A 59 16.98 2.39 -3.57
N GLY A 60 17.51 2.52 -4.79
CA GLY A 60 17.63 1.48 -5.82
C GLY A 60 17.06 1.94 -7.15
N VAL A 61 17.26 1.15 -8.20
CA VAL A 61 16.61 1.33 -9.51
C VAL A 61 15.09 1.18 -9.34
N LEU A 62 14.69 0.26 -8.45
CA LEU A 62 13.33 0.08 -7.99
C LEU A 62 13.30 0.32 -6.48
N SER A 63 12.56 1.33 -6.02
CA SER A 63 12.44 1.65 -4.59
C SER A 63 11.63 0.60 -3.84
N GLY A 64 11.86 0.46 -2.52
CA GLY A 64 11.05 -0.44 -1.69
C GLY A 64 9.55 -0.13 -1.73
N ILE A 65 9.16 1.13 -1.94
CA ILE A 65 7.76 1.54 -2.12
C ILE A 65 7.18 0.93 -3.41
N GLU A 66 7.91 1.02 -4.54
CA GLU A 66 7.48 0.43 -5.81
C GLU A 66 7.47 -1.10 -5.76
N VAL A 67 8.48 -1.71 -5.11
CA VAL A 67 8.50 -3.16 -4.86
C VAL A 67 7.27 -3.57 -4.05
N THR A 68 6.94 -2.82 -2.99
CA THR A 68 5.77 -3.10 -2.15
C THR A 68 4.48 -3.04 -2.95
N SER A 69 4.29 -2.01 -3.78
CA SER A 69 3.09 -1.91 -4.64
C SER A 69 2.94 -3.15 -5.52
N ARG A 70 4.02 -3.60 -6.18
CA ARG A 70 4.00 -4.81 -7.03
C ARG A 70 3.76 -6.09 -6.24
N ILE A 71 4.39 -6.24 -5.07
CA ILE A 71 4.15 -7.39 -4.17
C ILE A 71 2.68 -7.44 -3.77
N LYS A 72 2.10 -6.31 -3.38
CA LYS A 72 0.70 -6.26 -2.94
C LYS A 72 -0.31 -6.55 -4.06
N GLN A 73 0.04 -6.27 -5.30
CA GLN A 73 -0.76 -6.63 -6.48
C GLN A 73 -0.71 -8.13 -6.79
N ASN A 74 0.46 -8.76 -6.70
CA ASN A 74 0.68 -10.14 -7.14
C ASN A 74 0.64 -11.16 -5.98
N LEU A 75 1.09 -10.76 -4.78
CA LEU A 75 1.27 -11.60 -3.60
C LEU A 75 0.73 -10.87 -2.35
N PRO A 76 -0.58 -10.60 -2.25
CA PRO A 76 -1.17 -9.78 -1.17
C PRO A 76 -0.97 -10.39 0.24
N SER A 77 -0.72 -11.69 0.34
CA SER A 77 -0.45 -12.38 1.61
C SER A 77 0.92 -12.07 2.21
N VAL A 78 1.87 -11.55 1.41
CA VAL A 78 3.19 -11.14 1.91
C VAL A 78 3.05 -9.84 2.69
N SER A 79 3.41 -9.85 3.97
CA SER A 79 3.47 -8.64 4.78
C SER A 79 4.77 -7.89 4.49
N VAL A 80 4.70 -6.57 4.33
CA VAL A 80 5.87 -5.75 4.00
C VAL A 80 6.16 -4.75 5.11
N ILE A 81 7.40 -4.74 5.58
CA ILE A 81 7.96 -3.73 6.48
C ILE A 81 8.91 -2.86 5.65
N LEU A 82 8.65 -1.56 5.60
CA LEU A 82 9.54 -0.60 4.98
C LEU A 82 10.49 0.02 6.02
N ILE A 83 11.77 0.08 5.69
CA ILE A 83 12.78 0.78 6.48
C ILE A 83 13.11 2.10 5.80
N MET A 84 12.92 3.20 6.51
CA MET A 84 13.22 4.56 6.06
C MET A 84 14.49 5.10 6.73
N ASP A 85 15.21 5.97 6.02
CA ASP A 85 16.40 6.67 6.58
C ASP A 85 16.00 7.68 7.66
N SER A 86 14.77 8.24 7.60
CA SER A 86 14.27 9.22 8.56
C SER A 86 12.75 9.21 8.64
N ASP A 87 12.20 9.69 9.76
CA ASP A 87 10.75 9.89 9.92
C ASP A 87 10.30 11.10 9.07
N ASN A 88 9.65 10.80 7.95
CA ASN A 88 9.13 11.78 7.00
C ASN A 88 7.67 11.46 6.67
N GLU A 89 6.77 12.39 6.97
CA GLU A 89 5.32 12.19 6.78
C GLU A 89 4.93 11.92 5.34
N GLU A 90 5.60 12.53 4.37
CA GLU A 90 5.29 12.32 2.96
C GLU A 90 5.63 10.90 2.51
N ARG A 91 6.79 10.39 2.94
CA ARG A 91 7.22 9.02 2.68
C ARG A 91 6.37 8.00 3.44
N LEU A 92 6.02 8.31 4.68
CA LEU A 92 5.13 7.49 5.49
C LEU A 92 3.75 7.36 4.83
N PHE A 93 3.22 8.47 4.30
CA PHE A 93 1.97 8.46 3.53
C PHE A 93 2.09 7.61 2.26
N SER A 94 3.21 7.71 1.53
CA SER A 94 3.47 6.86 0.36
C SER A 94 3.58 5.39 0.72
N ALA A 95 4.23 5.07 1.87
CA ALA A 95 4.31 3.71 2.41
C ALA A 95 2.93 3.15 2.78
N MET A 96 2.03 3.97 3.30
CA MET A 96 0.64 3.57 3.58
C MET A 96 -0.11 3.26 2.29
N ARG A 97 0.01 4.11 1.28
CA ARG A 97 -0.68 3.95 -0.02
C ARG A 97 -0.25 2.69 -0.76
N CYS A 98 1.05 2.37 -0.78
CA CYS A 98 1.55 1.17 -1.44
C CYS A 98 1.21 -0.14 -0.70
N GLY A 99 0.58 -0.07 0.49
CA GLY A 99 0.12 -1.23 1.24
C GLY A 99 1.17 -1.85 2.17
N ALA A 100 2.19 -1.10 2.60
CA ALA A 100 3.11 -1.56 3.63
C ALA A 100 2.36 -1.87 4.93
N SER A 101 2.74 -2.95 5.61
CA SER A 101 2.14 -3.36 6.90
C SER A 101 2.73 -2.58 8.07
N ALA A 102 4.00 -2.20 7.98
CA ALA A 102 4.71 -1.37 8.94
C ALA A 102 5.74 -0.49 8.25
N CYS A 103 6.10 0.62 8.91
CA CYS A 103 7.18 1.48 8.50
C CYS A 103 8.04 1.80 9.73
N LEU A 104 9.35 1.60 9.61
CA LEU A 104 10.31 1.76 10.69
C LEU A 104 11.46 2.65 10.20
N THR A 105 12.17 3.27 11.13
CA THR A 105 13.41 3.99 10.84
C THR A 105 14.63 3.15 11.17
N LYS A 106 15.78 3.49 10.62
CA LYS A 106 17.05 2.79 10.93
C LYS A 106 17.51 2.91 12.38
N GLU A 107 16.89 3.79 13.14
CA GLU A 107 17.17 3.99 14.57
C GLU A 107 16.36 3.05 15.47
N ILE A 108 15.64 2.07 14.87
CA ILE A 108 14.80 1.15 15.63
C ILE A 108 15.60 0.24 16.56
N ASP A 109 15.08 0.01 17.75
CA ASP A 109 15.63 -1.00 18.65
C ASP A 109 15.39 -2.43 18.11
N PRO A 110 16.40 -3.34 18.28
CA PRO A 110 16.26 -4.73 17.83
C PRO A 110 15.02 -5.44 18.38
N SER A 111 14.63 -5.20 19.63
CA SER A 111 13.43 -5.77 20.24
C SER A 111 12.14 -5.31 19.57
N ASP A 112 12.08 -4.04 19.14
CA ASP A 112 10.92 -3.48 18.46
C ASP A 112 10.82 -4.00 17.03
N LEU A 113 11.95 -4.20 16.35
CA LEU A 113 11.99 -4.86 15.05
C LEU A 113 11.39 -6.27 15.13
N VAL A 114 11.87 -7.10 16.07
CA VAL A 114 11.36 -8.47 16.28
C VAL A 114 9.87 -8.47 16.60
N SER A 115 9.43 -7.57 17.50
CA SER A 115 8.02 -7.41 17.85
C SER A 115 7.18 -7.04 16.64
N THR A 116 7.67 -6.13 15.79
CA THR A 116 6.97 -5.70 14.57
C THR A 116 6.89 -6.83 13.55
N VAL A 117 7.97 -7.58 13.32
CA VAL A 117 7.96 -8.76 12.45
C VAL A 117 6.89 -9.77 12.88
N ARG A 118 6.80 -10.06 14.18
CA ARG A 118 5.78 -10.97 14.73
C ARG A 118 4.36 -10.45 14.52
N LYS A 119 4.11 -9.16 14.77
CA LYS A 119 2.80 -8.53 14.59
C LYS A 119 2.34 -8.60 13.12
N VAL A 120 3.20 -8.20 12.18
CA VAL A 120 2.83 -8.19 10.76
C VAL A 120 2.69 -9.60 10.19
N ALA A 121 3.48 -10.58 10.70
CA ALA A 121 3.32 -11.99 10.34
C ALA A 121 1.95 -12.55 10.77
N GLN A 122 1.33 -12.00 11.81
CA GLN A 122 -0.03 -12.33 12.26
C GLN A 122 -1.11 -11.55 11.51
N GLY A 123 -0.76 -10.71 10.55
CA GLY A 123 -1.68 -9.90 9.76
C GLY A 123 -2.04 -8.54 10.37
N ALA A 124 -1.31 -8.08 11.39
CA ALA A 124 -1.49 -6.73 11.91
C ALA A 124 -0.87 -5.67 10.96
N TYR A 125 -1.41 -4.46 11.05
CA TYR A 125 -0.98 -3.31 10.26
C TYR A 125 -0.52 -2.15 11.17
N PRO A 126 0.63 -2.25 11.85
CA PRO A 126 1.14 -1.18 12.74
C PRO A 126 1.24 0.19 12.06
N ILE A 127 1.38 0.24 10.74
CA ILE A 127 1.42 1.50 9.98
C ILE A 127 0.13 2.31 10.10
N SER A 128 -1.01 1.70 10.42
CA SER A 128 -2.29 2.40 10.62
C SER A 128 -2.25 3.41 11.78
N GLU A 129 -1.35 3.21 12.75
CA GLU A 129 -1.14 4.17 13.84
C GLU A 129 -0.60 5.52 13.35
N ALA A 130 0.00 5.56 12.15
CA ALA A 130 0.39 6.82 11.53
C ALA A 130 -0.82 7.74 11.26
N LEU A 131 -2.04 7.20 11.11
CA LEU A 131 -3.27 7.98 10.97
C LEU A 131 -3.62 8.80 12.22
N LEU A 132 -2.99 8.51 13.38
CA LEU A 132 -3.12 9.33 14.58
C LEU A 132 -2.31 10.63 14.50
N ARG A 133 -1.47 10.81 13.48
CA ARG A 133 -0.74 12.06 13.23
C ARG A 133 -1.66 13.05 12.49
N PRO A 134 -1.87 14.27 13.01
CA PRO A 134 -2.78 15.24 12.39
C PRO A 134 -2.49 15.53 10.92
N GLY A 135 -1.19 15.67 10.55
CA GLY A 135 -0.78 15.90 9.17
C GLY A 135 -1.12 14.73 8.23
N ILE A 136 -0.96 13.49 8.67
CA ILE A 136 -1.35 12.30 7.90
C ILE A 136 -2.88 12.20 7.79
N ALA A 137 -3.61 12.38 8.90
CA ALA A 137 -5.08 12.35 8.89
C ALA A 137 -5.68 13.37 7.93
N SER A 138 -5.18 14.60 7.94
CA SER A 138 -5.59 15.67 7.01
C SER A 138 -5.37 15.26 5.55
N ARG A 139 -4.18 14.73 5.22
CA ARG A 139 -3.87 14.27 3.86
C ARG A 139 -4.80 13.13 3.40
N VAL A 140 -5.14 12.21 4.29
CA VAL A 140 -6.08 11.13 3.96
C VAL A 140 -7.47 11.68 3.68
N VAL A 141 -7.96 12.63 4.47
CA VAL A 141 -9.24 13.31 4.21
C VAL A 141 -9.22 13.97 2.82
N ASP A 142 -8.19 14.78 2.53
CA ASP A 142 -8.04 15.46 1.24
C ASP A 142 -8.01 14.47 0.05
N GLU A 143 -7.33 13.33 0.23
CA GLU A 143 -7.22 12.27 -0.77
C GLU A 143 -8.59 11.67 -1.12
N PHE A 144 -9.41 11.37 -0.11
CA PHE A 144 -10.76 10.84 -0.31
C PHE A 144 -11.74 11.89 -0.85
N GLU A 145 -11.64 13.15 -0.41
CA GLU A 145 -12.46 14.25 -0.91
C GLU A 145 -12.16 14.55 -2.38
N THR A 146 -10.88 14.62 -2.76
CA THR A 146 -10.45 14.81 -4.15
C THR A 146 -10.95 13.67 -5.04
N SER A 147 -10.90 12.43 -4.55
CA SER A 147 -11.43 11.26 -5.27
C SER A 147 -12.93 11.37 -5.53
N SER A 148 -13.69 11.96 -4.60
CA SER A 148 -15.15 12.12 -4.72
C SER A 148 -15.55 13.12 -5.82
N LEU A 149 -14.65 14.01 -6.24
CA LEU A 149 -14.87 15.00 -7.29
C LEU A 149 -14.61 14.46 -8.71
N ILE A 150 -13.97 13.29 -8.83
CA ILE A 150 -13.77 12.62 -10.11
C ILE A 150 -15.12 12.06 -10.61
N SER A 151 -15.35 12.04 -11.92
CA SER A 151 -16.66 11.73 -12.55
C SER A 151 -17.42 10.57 -11.89
N LYS A 152 -18.76 10.64 -11.85
CA LYS A 152 -19.65 9.65 -11.22
C LYS A 152 -19.40 8.19 -11.64
N GLU A 153 -18.86 7.98 -12.84
CA GLU A 153 -18.57 6.65 -13.36
C GLU A 153 -17.33 6.04 -12.73
N VAL A 154 -16.35 6.86 -12.37
CA VAL A 154 -15.11 6.43 -11.67
C VAL A 154 -15.35 6.32 -10.16
N ASN A 155 -16.22 7.16 -9.60
CA ASN A 155 -16.58 7.10 -8.18
C ASN A 155 -17.17 5.76 -7.73
N ASN A 156 -17.84 5.03 -8.63
CA ASN A 156 -18.36 3.70 -8.31
C ASN A 156 -17.25 2.63 -8.17
N LEU A 157 -16.02 2.94 -8.57
CA LEU A 157 -14.87 2.05 -8.49
C LEU A 157 -13.96 2.35 -7.31
N LEU A 158 -14.13 3.51 -6.65
CA LEU A 158 -13.32 3.94 -5.52
C LEU A 158 -14.08 3.74 -4.21
N ALA A 159 -13.39 3.26 -3.20
CA ALA A 159 -13.93 3.15 -1.85
C ALA A 159 -14.10 4.55 -1.24
N CYS A 160 -15.21 4.76 -0.54
CA CYS A 160 -15.49 6.01 0.17
C CYS A 160 -15.37 5.79 1.68
N LEU A 161 -15.00 6.86 2.40
CA LEU A 161 -15.07 6.86 3.85
C LEU A 161 -16.54 6.84 4.31
N SER A 162 -16.83 6.05 5.32
CA SER A 162 -18.11 6.17 6.04
C SER A 162 -18.17 7.49 6.83
N PRO A 163 -19.36 7.98 7.19
CA PRO A 163 -19.48 9.18 8.03
C PRO A 163 -18.69 9.08 9.34
N ARG A 164 -18.58 7.87 9.91
CA ARG A 164 -17.83 7.60 11.15
C ARG A 164 -16.32 7.68 10.93
N GLU A 165 -15.81 7.07 9.89
CA GLU A 165 -14.39 7.15 9.51
C GLU A 165 -13.97 8.59 9.19
N SER A 166 -14.77 9.32 8.41
CA SER A 166 -14.56 10.75 8.18
C SER A 166 -14.54 11.56 9.47
N GLY A 167 -15.47 11.26 10.40
CA GLY A 167 -15.51 11.92 11.71
C GLY A 167 -14.24 11.68 12.51
N ILE A 168 -13.79 10.42 12.62
CA ILE A 168 -12.57 10.06 13.32
C ILE A 168 -11.36 10.82 12.74
N LEU A 169 -11.17 10.76 11.42
CA LEU A 169 -10.03 11.42 10.77
C LEU A 169 -10.05 12.95 10.96
N ARG A 170 -11.21 13.60 10.89
CA ARG A 170 -11.33 15.04 11.10
C ARG A 170 -10.96 15.44 12.52
N TYR A 171 -11.44 14.72 13.54
CA TYR A 171 -11.03 14.98 14.92
C TYR A 171 -9.52 14.86 15.10
N ILE A 172 -8.91 13.82 14.51
CA ILE A 172 -7.45 13.62 14.57
C ILE A 172 -6.73 14.72 13.78
N ALA A 173 -7.21 15.11 12.60
CA ALA A 173 -6.65 16.21 11.80
C ALA A 173 -6.67 17.55 12.53
N ASP A 174 -7.71 17.77 13.36
CA ASP A 174 -7.83 18.94 14.24
C ASP A 174 -6.93 18.87 15.50
N GLY A 175 -6.12 17.82 15.63
CA GLY A 175 -5.17 17.62 16.73
C GLY A 175 -5.75 16.97 17.97
N SER A 176 -6.94 16.37 17.90
CA SER A 176 -7.54 15.66 19.03
C SER A 176 -6.78 14.36 19.35
N SER A 177 -6.56 14.07 20.62
CA SER A 177 -6.02 12.79 21.06
C SER A 177 -7.02 11.65 20.87
N ILE A 178 -6.54 10.40 20.82
CA ILE A 178 -7.41 9.22 20.68
C ILE A 178 -8.45 9.13 21.80
N GLU A 179 -8.07 9.51 23.02
CA GLU A 179 -8.96 9.56 24.19
C GLU A 179 -10.08 10.61 24.00
N SER A 180 -9.72 11.80 23.44
CA SER A 180 -10.69 12.86 23.14
C SER A 180 -11.67 12.42 22.04
N VAL A 181 -11.18 11.73 21.00
CA VAL A 181 -12.01 11.16 19.94
C VAL A 181 -12.94 10.09 20.51
N SER A 182 -12.42 9.21 21.39
CA SER A 182 -13.18 8.18 22.08
C SER A 182 -14.37 8.77 22.84
N GLN A 183 -14.13 9.82 23.62
CA GLN A 183 -15.17 10.52 24.38
C GLN A 183 -16.17 11.25 23.47
N ALA A 184 -15.70 11.95 22.43
CA ALA A 184 -16.55 12.73 21.54
C ALA A 184 -17.51 11.87 20.71
N LEU A 185 -17.06 10.65 20.33
CA LEU A 185 -17.82 9.74 19.48
C LEU A 185 -18.51 8.59 20.25
N ASP A 186 -18.32 8.54 21.57
CA ASP A 186 -18.83 7.49 22.45
C ASP A 186 -18.47 6.07 21.97
N ILE A 187 -17.18 5.86 21.70
CA ILE A 187 -16.59 4.58 21.28
C ILE A 187 -15.27 4.34 21.99
N ASN A 188 -14.89 3.08 22.21
CA ASN A 188 -13.60 2.77 22.82
C ASN A 188 -12.44 2.94 21.81
N GLU A 189 -11.21 3.08 22.34
CA GLU A 189 -10.00 3.26 21.52
C GLU A 189 -9.74 2.08 20.58
N GLU A 190 -10.04 0.85 21.00
CA GLU A 190 -9.88 -0.34 20.16
C GLU A 190 -10.77 -0.25 18.90
N THR A 191 -11.99 0.24 19.05
CA THR A 191 -12.89 0.51 17.92
C THR A 191 -12.34 1.59 17.01
N ILE A 192 -11.70 2.64 17.56
CA ILE A 192 -11.04 3.67 16.73
C ILE A 192 -9.90 3.03 15.93
N ARG A 193 -9.02 2.24 16.55
CA ARG A 193 -7.92 1.53 15.87
C ARG A 193 -8.45 0.61 14.77
N HIS A 194 -9.53 -0.12 15.03
CA HIS A 194 -10.16 -0.92 13.98
C HIS A 194 -10.66 -0.06 12.79
N HIS A 195 -11.24 1.11 13.05
CA HIS A 195 -11.62 2.03 11.97
C HIS A 195 -10.40 2.57 11.21
N LEU A 196 -9.25 2.81 11.89
CA LEU A 196 -8.01 3.21 11.21
C LEU A 196 -7.51 2.11 10.27
N ASP A 197 -7.58 0.84 10.65
CA ASP A 197 -7.23 -0.29 9.78
C ASP A 197 -8.16 -0.36 8.54
N LEU A 198 -9.47 -0.13 8.73
CA LEU A 198 -10.43 -0.08 7.62
C LEU A 198 -10.15 1.11 6.67
N ILE A 199 -9.79 2.27 7.22
CA ILE A 199 -9.41 3.44 6.42
C ILE A 199 -8.15 3.14 5.60
N LEU A 200 -7.14 2.52 6.21
CA LEU A 200 -5.91 2.11 5.52
C LEU A 200 -6.23 1.14 4.36
N THR A 201 -7.07 0.13 4.61
CA THR A 201 -7.49 -0.82 3.57
C THR A 201 -8.15 -0.11 2.38
N LYS A 202 -9.01 0.87 2.64
CA LYS A 202 -9.66 1.68 1.59
C LYS A 202 -8.67 2.56 0.84
N LEU A 203 -7.69 3.13 1.54
CA LEU A 203 -6.65 3.97 0.94
C LEU A 203 -5.81 3.15 -0.06
N VAL A 204 -5.37 1.96 0.33
CA VAL A 204 -4.61 1.04 -0.53
C VAL A 204 -5.45 0.60 -1.74
N ALA A 205 -6.71 0.22 -1.52
CA ALA A 205 -7.60 -0.19 -2.61
C ALA A 205 -7.81 0.95 -3.64
N ASN A 206 -7.92 2.19 -3.18
CA ASN A 206 -8.07 3.34 -4.06
C ASN A 206 -6.79 3.63 -4.85
N ASP A 207 -5.61 3.44 -4.26
CA ASP A 207 -4.33 3.61 -4.96
C ASP A 207 -4.21 2.61 -6.11
N HIS A 208 -4.48 1.34 -5.88
CA HIS A 208 -4.51 0.31 -6.93
C HIS A 208 -5.54 0.61 -8.03
N SER A 209 -6.74 1.04 -7.64
CA SER A 209 -7.78 1.38 -8.61
C SER A 209 -7.38 2.56 -9.51
N ARG A 210 -6.70 3.56 -8.96
CA ARG A 210 -6.16 4.69 -9.73
C ARG A 210 -5.09 4.27 -10.72
N GLU A 211 -4.16 3.42 -10.33
CA GLU A 211 -3.12 2.91 -11.23
C GLU A 211 -3.74 2.21 -12.45
N VAL A 212 -4.80 1.40 -12.23
CA VAL A 212 -5.53 0.73 -13.31
C VAL A 212 -6.25 1.73 -14.21
N ILE A 213 -6.91 2.75 -13.62
CA ILE A 213 -7.61 3.80 -14.38
C ILE A 213 -6.61 4.61 -15.22
N GLU A 214 -5.46 4.99 -14.66
CA GLU A 214 -4.41 5.71 -15.40
C GLU A 214 -3.81 4.87 -16.53
N ALA A 215 -3.54 3.59 -16.28
CA ALA A 215 -3.06 2.67 -17.31
C ALA A 215 -4.06 2.53 -18.46
N ALA A 216 -5.35 2.43 -18.14
CA ALA A 216 -6.44 2.39 -19.12
C ALA A 216 -6.50 3.70 -19.93
N GLN A 217 -6.42 4.86 -19.29
CA GLN A 217 -6.41 6.16 -19.96
C GLN A 217 -5.18 6.33 -20.88
N LYS A 218 -4.00 5.91 -20.43
CA LYS A 218 -2.78 5.92 -21.25
C LYS A 218 -2.90 4.97 -22.44
N GLY A 219 -3.47 3.79 -22.25
CA GLY A 219 -3.77 2.83 -23.32
C GLY A 219 -4.73 3.39 -24.38
N LEU A 220 -5.84 3.99 -23.96
CA LEU A 220 -6.78 4.66 -24.85
C LEU A 220 -6.13 5.82 -25.59
N SER A 221 -5.34 6.64 -24.91
CA SER A 221 -4.60 7.77 -25.51
C SER A 221 -3.62 7.31 -26.59
N SER A 222 -2.95 6.17 -26.41
CA SER A 222 -2.02 5.60 -27.41
C SER A 222 -2.76 5.05 -28.64
N ILE A 223 -3.93 4.48 -28.48
CA ILE A 223 -4.80 3.99 -29.59
C ILE A 223 -5.31 5.17 -30.40
N VAL A 224 -5.80 6.23 -29.75
CA VAL A 224 -6.26 7.45 -30.44
C VAL A 224 -5.11 8.14 -31.18
N SER A 225 -3.91 8.18 -30.61
CA SER A 225 -2.74 8.75 -31.29
C SER A 225 -2.29 7.94 -32.50
N ARG A 226 -2.33 6.60 -32.43
CA ARG A 226 -2.04 5.72 -33.59
C ARG A 226 -3.07 5.86 -34.71
N ALA A 227 -4.35 6.00 -34.36
CA ALA A 227 -5.42 6.24 -35.35
C ALA A 227 -5.23 7.58 -36.10
N ARG A 228 -4.76 8.63 -35.42
CA ARG A 228 -4.42 9.93 -36.05
C ARG A 228 -3.24 9.85 -37.00
N VAL A 229 -2.21 9.05 -36.72
CA VAL A 229 -1.01 8.89 -37.57
C VAL A 229 -1.35 8.06 -38.83
N ALA A 230 -2.35 7.18 -38.76
CA ALA A 230 -2.76 6.35 -39.90
C ALA A 230 -3.61 7.08 -40.98
N GLY A 231 -3.79 8.40 -40.88
CA GLY A 231 -4.31 9.25 -41.96
C GLY A 231 -5.77 9.03 -42.39
N LYS A 232 -6.62 8.50 -41.51
CA LYS A 232 -8.06 8.43 -41.73
C LYS A 232 -8.77 9.60 -41.03
N PRO A 233 -9.27 10.60 -41.73
CA PRO A 233 -9.88 11.80 -41.14
C PRO A 233 -11.20 11.53 -40.38
N GLU A 234 -11.81 10.35 -40.51
CA GLU A 234 -13.08 10.02 -39.86
C GLU A 234 -12.96 9.12 -38.61
N ALA A 235 -11.79 8.68 -38.24
CA ALA A 235 -11.58 7.75 -37.10
C ALA A 235 -11.07 8.45 -35.83
N ALA A 236 -11.60 9.61 -35.50
CA ALA A 236 -11.30 10.28 -34.24
C ALA A 236 -12.16 9.74 -33.07
N TYR A 237 -13.00 8.78 -33.31
CA TYR A 237 -13.89 8.19 -32.31
C TYR A 237 -13.63 6.69 -32.24
N ILE A 238 -13.43 6.18 -31.04
CA ILE A 238 -13.49 4.75 -30.75
C ILE A 238 -14.89 4.29 -31.12
N THR A 239 -15.03 3.23 -31.90
CA THR A 239 -16.35 2.68 -32.26
C THR A 239 -17.02 2.18 -30.98
N LYS A 240 -18.35 2.16 -30.98
CA LYS A 240 -19.14 1.67 -29.84
C LYS A 240 -18.76 0.22 -29.47
N ASP A 241 -18.39 -0.57 -30.46
CA ASP A 241 -17.99 -1.97 -30.30
C ASP A 241 -16.60 -2.08 -29.66
N GLU A 242 -15.59 -1.31 -30.11
CA GLU A 242 -14.26 -1.25 -29.50
C GLU A 242 -14.30 -0.73 -28.05
N PHE A 243 -15.18 0.23 -27.76
CA PHE A 243 -15.40 0.72 -26.41
C PHE A 243 -16.08 -0.32 -25.52
N THR A 244 -17.01 -1.10 -26.08
CA THR A 244 -17.71 -2.17 -25.35
C THR A 244 -16.75 -3.31 -25.05
N GLU A 245 -15.93 -3.73 -26.00
CA GLU A 245 -14.90 -4.77 -25.85
C GLU A 245 -13.84 -4.38 -24.82
N PHE A 246 -13.40 -3.12 -24.86
CA PHE A 246 -12.51 -2.56 -23.85
C PHE A 246 -13.13 -2.55 -22.44
N LYS A 247 -14.41 -2.12 -22.32
CA LYS A 247 -15.14 -2.11 -21.07
C LYS A 247 -15.33 -3.51 -20.48
N GLU A 248 -15.62 -4.50 -21.32
CA GLU A 248 -15.76 -5.90 -20.92
C GLU A 248 -14.41 -6.46 -20.44
N SER A 249 -13.33 -6.22 -21.17
CA SER A 249 -11.96 -6.61 -20.77
C SER A 249 -11.53 -5.97 -19.46
N LEU A 250 -11.87 -4.70 -19.25
CA LEU A 250 -11.61 -3.99 -18.00
C LEU A 250 -12.41 -4.60 -16.83
N MET A 251 -13.69 -4.90 -17.07
CA MET A 251 -14.58 -5.50 -16.07
C MET A 251 -14.20 -6.94 -15.73
N GLU A 252 -13.68 -7.72 -16.68
CA GLU A 252 -13.14 -9.06 -16.42
C GLU A 252 -11.88 -9.00 -15.55
N ARG A 253 -10.95 -8.09 -15.85
CA ARG A 253 -9.77 -7.85 -15.01
C ARG A 253 -10.14 -7.39 -13.60
N PHE A 254 -11.12 -6.49 -13.46
CA PHE A 254 -11.63 -6.10 -12.14
C PHE A 254 -12.28 -7.27 -11.38
N LYS A 255 -13.03 -8.13 -12.07
CA LYS A 255 -13.62 -9.33 -11.45
C LYS A 255 -12.56 -10.34 -11.03
N SER A 256 -11.48 -10.52 -11.81
CA SER A 256 -10.38 -11.40 -11.41
C SER A 256 -9.64 -10.86 -10.18
N LEU A 257 -9.42 -9.55 -10.10
CA LEU A 257 -8.80 -8.89 -8.95
C LEU A 257 -9.70 -8.87 -7.70
N SER A 258 -11.03 -8.75 -7.88
CA SER A 258 -11.99 -8.78 -6.76
C SER A 258 -12.43 -10.19 -6.35
N GLY A 259 -12.25 -11.19 -7.19
CA GLY A 259 -12.57 -12.61 -6.90
C GLY A 259 -11.49 -13.33 -6.07
N GLU A 260 -10.31 -12.76 -5.93
CA GLU A 260 -9.23 -13.26 -5.07
C GLU A 260 -9.26 -12.69 -3.64
N LEU A 261 -10.23 -11.83 -3.33
CA LEU A 261 -10.43 -11.18 -2.02
C LEU A 261 -11.65 -11.72 -1.25
N GLY A 262 -12.17 -12.90 -1.66
CA GLY A 262 -13.30 -13.59 -1.02
C GLY A 262 -12.88 -14.84 -0.25
#